data_ee2a060d1653b8ee7cad379af85d7da1
#
_entry.id   ee2a060d1653b8ee7cad379af85d7da1
#
_cell.length_a   1.000
_cell.length_b   1.000
_cell.length_c   1.000
_cell.angle_alpha   90.00
_cell.angle_beta   90.00
_cell.angle_gamma   90.00
#
_symmetry.space_group_name_H-M   'P 1'
#
loop_
_entity.id
_entity.type
_entity.pdbx_description
1 polymer ?
#
loop_
_entity_poly.entity_id
_entity_poly.type
_entity_poly.pdbx_seq_one_letter_code
_entity_poly.pdbx_strand_id
1 'polypeptide(L)'
;MLSLKLLYNSPLSSLVKGWRKKRQKGDTVTSALEDPTLENDPLRKEYVQSIPEAQLYRGVLLQGYLVPPNVLEGLDDMEIREDDVFVITYPKSGTTWTEEIVSLIYKGGDVRKVEKELLVYRVHHLEVGRPLGHLRFLRKLKSPRLMATHLPLPLIPQQLRQPKCKIIYVMRNPKDTAVSYYHHHKMSTFLGNTTDSWDKFLEHFMAGHLVYGSWFDHVLPYWEFCKQNPNNVFFLTYEELKMDLRGMVLRLCDFLERPLSPQAVDAIVSHCTFESMKTNKMVNREVLPISDLFDMRRSKFMRKGIIGDWKNYFTEEQSEAFNRLCESRMSQSDLQLVFEPEDADNLFKSFGRIIHNHPERTETELAEEVLEDDEESGPKYYEPWSSPLHAFFQVYLQSDPLTLCAND
;
A
#
# COMPACT_ATOMS: atom_id res chain seq x y z
N MET A 1 7.83 22.26 -20.16
CA MET A 1 8.56 22.60 -18.92
C MET A 1 8.13 23.91 -18.24
N LEU A 2 7.16 24.65 -18.72
CA LEU A 2 6.73 25.94 -18.13
C LEU A 2 5.37 25.87 -17.40
N SER A 3 4.63 24.78 -17.49
CA SER A 3 3.24 24.66 -16.94
C SER A 3 3.16 24.22 -15.48
N LEU A 4 4.20 23.64 -14.91
CA LEU A 4 4.19 23.09 -13.53
C LEU A 4 4.57 24.11 -12.44
N LYS A 5 5.13 25.27 -12.79
CA LYS A 5 5.51 26.31 -11.81
C LYS A 5 4.34 27.18 -11.33
N LEU A 6 3.23 27.20 -12.02
CA LEU A 6 2.09 28.10 -11.71
C LEU A 6 1.13 27.58 -10.62
N LEU A 7 1.21 26.31 -10.22
CA LEU A 7 0.39 25.74 -9.16
C LEU A 7 1.01 25.88 -7.76
N TYR A 8 2.23 26.37 -7.64
CA TYR A 8 2.97 26.50 -6.38
C TYR A 8 2.69 27.79 -5.60
N ASN A 9 2.08 28.79 -6.19
CA ASN A 9 1.86 30.12 -5.60
C ASN A 9 0.38 30.42 -5.39
N SER A 10 -0.31 29.70 -4.50
CA SER A 10 -1.59 30.15 -3.97
C SER A 10 -1.43 30.72 -2.55
N PRO A 11 -2.11 31.82 -2.19
CA PRO A 11 -1.89 32.59 -0.95
C PRO A 11 -2.52 31.97 0.30
N LEU A 12 -2.45 30.63 0.47
CA LEU A 12 -2.98 29.92 1.64
C LEU A 12 -2.00 29.69 2.77
N SER A 13 -0.77 30.25 2.66
CA SER A 13 0.26 30.09 3.70
C SER A 13 0.05 30.91 4.97
N SER A 14 -0.94 31.81 5.02
CA SER A 14 -1.11 32.75 6.14
C SER A 14 -2.13 32.32 7.21
N LEU A 15 -2.82 31.19 7.05
CA LEU A 15 -3.90 30.76 7.99
C LEU A 15 -3.52 29.66 8.99
N VAL A 16 -2.25 29.24 9.05
CA VAL A 16 -1.78 28.19 10.00
C VAL A 16 -0.85 28.80 11.05
N LYS A 17 -1.15 29.97 11.58
CA LYS A 17 -0.51 30.49 12.79
C LYS A 17 -1.42 30.22 13.99
N GLY A 18 -1.18 29.10 14.65
CA GLY A 18 -1.76 28.90 15.97
C GLY A 18 -2.10 27.46 16.33
N TRP A 19 -1.14 26.56 16.34
CA TRP A 19 -1.17 25.31 17.14
C TRP A 19 0.18 24.57 16.91
N ARG A 20 1.27 25.12 17.44
CA ARG A 20 2.54 24.40 17.50
C ARG A 20 2.70 23.77 18.88
N LYS A 21 2.35 22.48 19.04
CA LYS A 21 3.03 21.65 20.04
C LYS A 21 4.52 21.68 19.71
N LYS A 22 5.40 21.83 20.71
CA LYS A 22 6.87 21.71 20.50
C LYS A 22 7.15 20.36 19.87
N ARG A 23 7.53 20.36 18.57
CA ARG A 23 7.97 19.14 17.86
C ARG A 23 9.29 18.66 18.49
N GLN A 24 9.44 17.34 18.60
CA GLN A 24 10.71 16.74 19.01
C GLN A 24 11.70 16.85 17.85
N LYS A 25 13.00 16.92 18.19
CA LYS A 25 14.09 16.93 17.21
C LYS A 25 14.04 15.57 16.44
N GLY A 26 13.68 15.59 15.17
CA GLY A 26 13.45 14.36 14.35
C GLY A 26 12.08 14.30 13.67
N ASP A 27 11.11 15.12 14.10
CA ASP A 27 9.76 15.17 13.50
C ASP A 27 9.68 16.09 12.26
N THR A 28 10.81 16.65 11.83
CA THR A 28 10.88 17.53 10.65
C THR A 28 11.36 16.73 9.45
N VAL A 29 10.71 16.92 8.32
CA VAL A 29 11.19 16.40 7.03
C VAL A 29 12.43 17.20 6.62
N THR A 30 13.50 16.50 6.26
CA THR A 30 14.76 17.09 5.80
C THR A 30 15.09 16.63 4.39
N SER A 31 15.91 17.38 3.66
CA SER A 31 16.47 16.91 2.39
C SER A 31 17.34 15.67 2.64
N ALA A 32 17.11 14.59 1.88
CA ALA A 32 17.96 13.41 1.99
C ALA A 32 19.38 13.66 1.49
N LEU A 33 19.59 14.69 0.66
CA LEU A 33 20.93 15.10 0.18
C LEU A 33 21.79 15.74 1.27
N GLU A 34 21.18 16.18 2.38
CA GLU A 34 21.88 16.75 3.55
C GLU A 34 22.22 15.70 4.61
N ASP A 35 21.93 14.41 4.36
CA ASP A 35 22.26 13.31 5.27
C ASP A 35 23.79 13.11 5.33
N PRO A 36 24.44 13.39 6.47
CA PRO A 36 25.89 13.28 6.59
C PRO A 36 26.41 11.84 6.43
N THR A 37 25.56 10.82 6.57
CA THR A 37 25.94 9.42 6.39
C THR A 37 26.20 9.06 4.92
N LEU A 38 25.71 9.85 3.97
CA LEU A 38 25.94 9.64 2.53
C LEU A 38 27.42 9.72 2.13
N GLU A 39 28.24 10.47 2.85
CA GLU A 39 29.69 10.59 2.56
C GLU A 39 30.42 9.25 2.78
N ASN A 40 29.87 8.39 3.66
CA ASN A 40 30.45 7.09 3.99
C ASN A 40 29.78 5.94 3.22
N ASP A 41 28.77 6.23 2.39
CA ASP A 41 28.02 5.23 1.61
C ASP A 41 27.80 5.73 0.17
N PRO A 42 28.79 5.52 -0.72
CA PRO A 42 28.70 5.96 -2.11
C PRO A 42 27.54 5.34 -2.88
N LEU A 43 27.19 4.08 -2.58
CA LEU A 43 26.06 3.38 -3.19
C LEU A 43 24.75 4.07 -2.85
N ARG A 44 24.50 4.33 -1.57
CA ARG A 44 23.31 5.05 -1.10
C ARG A 44 23.26 6.47 -1.65
N LYS A 45 24.42 7.16 -1.66
CA LYS A 45 24.53 8.54 -2.18
C LYS A 45 24.07 8.65 -3.63
N GLU A 46 24.54 7.74 -4.49
CA GLU A 46 24.14 7.70 -5.90
C GLU A 46 22.63 7.51 -6.05
N TYR A 47 22.03 6.58 -5.32
CA TYR A 47 20.59 6.35 -5.37
C TYR A 47 19.80 7.57 -4.92
N VAL A 48 20.14 8.16 -3.76
CA VAL A 48 19.48 9.34 -3.22
C VAL A 48 19.54 10.53 -4.18
N GLN A 49 20.70 10.75 -4.82
CA GLN A 49 20.89 11.83 -5.82
C GLN A 49 20.00 11.65 -7.07
N SER A 50 19.62 10.42 -7.39
CA SER A 50 18.79 10.13 -8.55
C SER A 50 17.28 10.38 -8.32
N ILE A 51 16.85 10.46 -7.05
CA ILE A 51 15.44 10.57 -6.70
C ILE A 51 15.02 12.04 -6.70
N PRO A 52 14.01 12.44 -7.50
CA PRO A 52 13.45 13.78 -7.43
C PRO A 52 12.90 14.10 -6.04
N GLU A 53 13.32 15.24 -5.47
CA GLU A 53 12.86 15.69 -4.15
C GLU A 53 13.08 14.61 -3.06
N ALA A 54 14.26 13.93 -3.08
CA ALA A 54 14.62 12.96 -2.05
C ALA A 54 14.59 13.58 -0.66
N GLN A 55 13.87 12.94 0.27
CA GLN A 55 13.71 13.46 1.63
C GLN A 55 13.82 12.35 2.67
N LEU A 56 14.22 12.73 3.89
CA LEU A 56 14.20 11.87 5.06
C LEU A 56 13.11 12.33 6.03
N TYR A 57 12.35 11.37 6.51
CA TYR A 57 11.43 11.57 7.60
C TYR A 57 11.64 10.47 8.65
N ARG A 58 12.06 10.88 9.85
CA ARG A 58 12.43 9.95 10.94
C ARG A 58 13.40 8.86 10.48
N GLY A 59 14.38 9.21 9.64
CA GLY A 59 15.42 8.31 9.13
C GLY A 59 15.01 7.44 7.93
N VAL A 60 13.78 7.48 7.48
CA VAL A 60 13.31 6.73 6.31
C VAL A 60 13.38 7.61 5.06
N LEU A 61 13.98 7.08 3.99
CA LEU A 61 14.03 7.72 2.69
C LEU A 61 12.66 7.66 2.01
N LEU A 62 12.16 8.83 1.64
CA LEU A 62 10.90 8.99 0.90
C LEU A 62 11.11 9.92 -0.29
N GLN A 63 10.29 9.77 -1.33
CA GLN A 63 10.30 10.67 -2.47
C GLN A 63 9.30 11.82 -2.23
N GLY A 64 9.75 13.08 -2.35
CA GLY A 64 8.97 14.26 -1.99
C GLY A 64 7.89 14.63 -2.99
N TYR A 65 8.02 14.17 -4.24
CA TYR A 65 7.07 14.51 -5.30
C TYR A 65 5.63 14.04 -5.01
N LEU A 66 5.45 12.77 -4.61
CA LEU A 66 4.12 12.23 -4.25
C LEU A 66 3.84 12.33 -2.74
N VAL A 67 4.87 12.36 -1.92
CA VAL A 67 4.79 12.37 -0.46
C VAL A 67 5.31 13.70 0.07
N PRO A 68 4.53 14.79 -0.01
CA PRO A 68 5.03 16.11 0.36
C PRO A 68 5.24 16.26 1.88
N PRO A 69 6.21 17.08 2.32
CA PRO A 69 6.57 17.25 3.73
C PRO A 69 5.40 17.58 4.65
N ASN A 70 4.48 18.43 4.20
CA ASN A 70 3.33 18.86 4.99
C ASN A 70 2.32 17.71 5.27
N VAL A 71 2.32 16.66 4.45
CA VAL A 71 1.52 15.44 4.71
C VAL A 71 2.18 14.65 5.83
N LEU A 72 3.46 14.34 5.69
CA LEU A 72 4.22 13.58 6.71
C LEU A 72 4.18 14.25 8.07
N GLU A 73 4.43 15.55 8.11
CA GLU A 73 4.40 16.33 9.34
C GLU A 73 3.04 16.44 10.01
N GLY A 74 1.96 16.24 9.24
CA GLY A 74 0.58 16.28 9.75
C GLY A 74 -0.01 14.92 10.10
N LEU A 75 0.73 13.81 9.91
CA LEU A 75 0.23 12.45 10.15
C LEU A 75 -0.18 12.21 11.59
N ASP A 76 0.64 12.63 12.56
CA ASP A 76 0.36 12.41 13.98
C ASP A 76 -0.88 13.19 14.48
N ASP A 77 -1.29 14.24 13.76
CA ASP A 77 -2.50 15.02 14.03
C ASP A 77 -3.74 14.44 13.30
N MET A 78 -3.60 13.35 12.55
CA MET A 78 -4.73 12.72 11.86
C MET A 78 -5.58 11.95 12.85
N GLU A 79 -6.87 12.30 12.91
CA GLU A 79 -7.89 11.54 13.63
C GLU A 79 -8.10 10.19 12.94
N ILE A 80 -7.99 9.10 13.68
CA ILE A 80 -8.30 7.73 13.25
C ILE A 80 -9.65 7.35 13.87
N ARG A 81 -10.60 6.92 13.03
CA ARG A 81 -11.94 6.51 13.43
C ARG A 81 -11.98 4.99 13.64
N GLU A 82 -12.89 4.54 14.49
CA GLU A 82 -13.03 3.10 14.82
C GLU A 82 -13.46 2.26 13.62
N ASP A 83 -14.21 2.88 12.69
CA ASP A 83 -14.66 2.24 11.44
C ASP A 83 -13.72 2.45 10.23
N ASP A 84 -12.55 3.07 10.42
CA ASP A 84 -11.53 3.15 9.39
C ASP A 84 -10.95 1.77 9.07
N VAL A 85 -10.54 1.58 7.83
CA VAL A 85 -9.83 0.37 7.38
C VAL A 85 -8.55 0.76 6.67
N PHE A 86 -7.45 0.14 7.08
CA PHE A 86 -6.14 0.36 6.47
C PHE A 86 -5.61 -0.91 5.81
N VAL A 87 -5.17 -0.78 4.57
CA VAL A 87 -4.33 -1.77 3.87
C VAL A 87 -2.90 -1.29 3.92
N ILE A 88 -2.04 -2.00 4.64
CA ILE A 88 -0.64 -1.63 4.84
C ILE A 88 0.26 -2.67 4.20
N THR A 89 1.25 -2.22 3.42
CA THR A 89 2.17 -3.12 2.73
C THR A 89 3.53 -2.47 2.52
N TYR A 90 4.59 -3.27 2.49
CA TYR A 90 5.78 -2.82 1.77
C TYR A 90 5.45 -2.65 0.28
N PRO A 91 6.06 -1.71 -0.46
CA PRO A 91 5.77 -1.54 -1.89
C PRO A 91 5.84 -2.86 -2.67
N LYS A 92 4.85 -3.08 -3.55
CA LYS A 92 4.78 -4.26 -4.45
C LYS A 92 4.42 -5.59 -3.79
N SER A 93 3.93 -5.59 -2.56
CA SER A 93 3.51 -6.79 -1.83
C SER A 93 2.06 -7.21 -2.04
N GLY A 94 1.30 -6.55 -2.95
CA GLY A 94 -0.09 -6.93 -3.24
C GLY A 94 -1.14 -5.88 -2.86
N THR A 95 -0.74 -4.65 -2.56
CA THR A 95 -1.58 -3.52 -2.14
C THR A 95 -2.84 -3.38 -3.02
N THR A 96 -2.65 -3.18 -4.32
CA THR A 96 -3.76 -2.96 -5.28
C THR A 96 -4.75 -4.13 -5.31
N TRP A 97 -4.27 -5.36 -5.12
CA TRP A 97 -5.13 -6.54 -5.07
C TRP A 97 -6.00 -6.53 -3.83
N THR A 98 -5.40 -6.30 -2.68
CA THR A 98 -6.10 -6.25 -1.40
C THR A 98 -7.02 -5.02 -1.31
N GLU A 99 -6.60 -3.87 -1.83
CA GLU A 99 -7.44 -2.67 -1.94
C GLU A 99 -8.73 -2.96 -2.73
N GLU A 100 -8.64 -3.67 -3.86
CA GLU A 100 -9.78 -4.01 -4.69
C GLU A 100 -10.72 -4.97 -3.94
N ILE A 101 -10.18 -6.03 -3.31
CA ILE A 101 -10.94 -6.98 -2.50
C ILE A 101 -11.69 -6.27 -1.38
N VAL A 102 -10.98 -5.45 -0.59
CA VAL A 102 -11.58 -4.71 0.54
C VAL A 102 -12.65 -3.73 0.06
N SER A 103 -12.37 -3.01 -1.03
CA SER A 103 -13.35 -2.10 -1.63
C SER A 103 -14.63 -2.84 -2.04
N LEU A 104 -14.52 -4.02 -2.62
CA LEU A 104 -15.66 -4.84 -3.01
C LEU A 104 -16.42 -5.40 -1.80
N ILE A 105 -15.73 -5.83 -0.75
CA ILE A 105 -16.37 -6.26 0.51
C ILE A 105 -17.25 -5.12 1.05
N TYR A 106 -16.73 -3.89 1.09
CA TYR A 106 -17.49 -2.72 1.55
C TYR A 106 -18.58 -2.25 0.57
N LYS A 107 -18.60 -2.76 -0.66
CA LYS A 107 -19.70 -2.56 -1.64
C LYS A 107 -20.69 -3.73 -1.65
N GLY A 108 -20.56 -4.69 -0.70
CA GLY A 108 -21.44 -5.86 -0.60
C GLY A 108 -21.23 -6.90 -1.70
N GLY A 109 -20.04 -6.94 -2.31
CA GLY A 109 -19.70 -7.80 -3.44
C GLY A 109 -20.32 -7.37 -4.78
N ASP A 110 -20.97 -6.20 -4.82
CA ASP A 110 -21.59 -5.70 -6.08
C ASP A 110 -20.53 -5.04 -6.97
N VAL A 111 -20.01 -5.80 -7.94
CA VAL A 111 -18.99 -5.39 -8.89
C VAL A 111 -19.41 -4.15 -9.70
N ARG A 112 -20.70 -3.97 -10.00
CA ARG A 112 -21.20 -2.80 -10.74
C ARG A 112 -20.93 -1.47 -10.03
N LYS A 113 -20.77 -1.50 -8.70
CA LYS A 113 -20.46 -0.30 -7.89
C LYS A 113 -19.01 0.16 -8.01
N VAL A 114 -18.14 -0.63 -8.59
CA VAL A 114 -16.72 -0.32 -8.77
C VAL A 114 -16.30 -0.11 -10.24
N GLU A 115 -17.15 -0.49 -11.20
CA GLU A 115 -16.84 -0.44 -12.63
C GLU A 115 -16.64 0.97 -13.20
N LYS A 116 -17.11 2.01 -12.51
CA LYS A 116 -17.08 3.41 -12.97
C LYS A 116 -16.22 4.31 -12.07
N GLU A 117 -15.56 3.75 -11.08
CA GLU A 117 -14.77 4.53 -10.12
C GLU A 117 -13.37 3.95 -9.99
N LEU A 118 -12.36 4.77 -10.23
CA LEU A 118 -10.95 4.36 -10.09
C LEU A 118 -10.68 3.91 -8.65
N LEU A 119 -9.91 2.84 -8.50
CA LEU A 119 -9.54 2.29 -7.18
C LEU A 119 -8.93 3.35 -6.26
N VAL A 120 -8.11 4.24 -6.79
CA VAL A 120 -7.46 5.32 -6.05
C VAL A 120 -8.43 6.35 -5.45
N TYR A 121 -9.70 6.36 -5.89
CA TYR A 121 -10.77 7.17 -5.30
C TYR A 121 -11.66 6.39 -4.33
N ARG A 122 -11.53 5.06 -4.31
CA ARG A 122 -12.23 4.17 -3.38
C ARG A 122 -11.38 3.83 -2.16
N VAL A 123 -10.07 3.71 -2.35
CA VAL A 123 -9.08 3.49 -1.29
C VAL A 123 -7.98 4.54 -1.43
N HIS A 124 -7.80 5.35 -0.40
CA HIS A 124 -6.92 6.52 -0.44
C HIS A 124 -5.58 6.25 0.24
N HIS A 125 -4.47 6.51 -0.45
CA HIS A 125 -3.16 6.42 0.18
C HIS A 125 -2.95 7.56 1.18
N LEU A 126 -2.56 7.22 2.40
CA LEU A 126 -2.41 8.13 3.54
C LEU A 126 -1.33 9.19 3.29
N GLU A 127 -0.18 8.77 2.78
CA GLU A 127 0.99 9.62 2.56
C GLU A 127 1.00 10.32 1.19
N VAL A 128 0.19 9.89 0.23
CA VAL A 128 0.19 10.45 -1.13
C VAL A 128 -0.60 11.76 -1.16
N GLY A 129 0.14 12.88 -1.23
CA GLY A 129 -0.42 14.22 -1.21
C GLY A 129 -0.77 14.79 -2.58
N ARG A 130 -0.29 14.19 -3.67
CA ARG A 130 -0.49 14.68 -5.04
C ARG A 130 -0.59 13.54 -6.05
N PRO A 131 -1.47 13.64 -7.02
CA PRO A 131 -2.65 14.51 -7.13
C PRO A 131 -3.86 13.98 -6.35
N LEU A 132 -3.72 12.84 -5.66
CA LEU A 132 -4.82 11.96 -5.25
C LEU A 132 -5.32 12.17 -3.81
N GLY A 133 -4.70 13.04 -3.02
CA GLY A 133 -5.18 13.29 -1.68
C GLY A 133 -4.21 14.08 -0.80
N HIS A 134 -4.70 14.54 0.31
CA HIS A 134 -3.94 15.05 1.44
C HIS A 134 -4.79 14.95 2.71
N LEU A 135 -4.18 15.07 3.88
CA LEU A 135 -4.83 14.82 5.17
C LEU A 135 -6.11 15.61 5.39
N ARG A 136 -6.18 16.87 4.91
CA ARG A 136 -7.40 17.69 5.01
C ARG A 136 -8.57 17.09 4.21
N PHE A 137 -8.29 16.50 3.06
CA PHE A 137 -9.28 15.78 2.25
C PHE A 137 -9.70 14.50 2.97
N LEU A 138 -8.74 13.68 3.45
CA LEU A 138 -9.02 12.43 4.15
C LEU A 138 -9.89 12.64 5.40
N ARG A 139 -9.66 13.74 6.15
CA ARG A 139 -10.49 14.11 7.31
C ARG A 139 -11.95 14.37 6.96
N LYS A 140 -12.25 14.80 5.72
CA LYS A 140 -13.61 15.12 5.25
C LYS A 140 -14.35 13.94 4.63
N LEU A 141 -13.66 12.84 4.37
CA LEU A 141 -14.29 11.64 3.85
C LEU A 141 -15.36 11.12 4.82
N LYS A 142 -16.45 10.60 4.27
CA LYS A 142 -17.47 9.91 5.06
C LYS A 142 -16.92 8.57 5.57
N SER A 143 -17.39 8.17 6.74
CA SER A 143 -17.14 6.85 7.30
C SER A 143 -17.95 5.76 6.60
N PRO A 144 -17.43 4.54 6.50
CA PRO A 144 -16.05 4.15 6.81
C PRO A 144 -15.07 4.65 5.75
N ARG A 145 -13.83 5.02 6.16
CA ARG A 145 -12.77 5.41 5.22
C ARG A 145 -11.90 4.19 4.92
N LEU A 146 -11.75 3.87 3.64
CA LEU A 146 -10.79 2.86 3.18
C LEU A 146 -9.49 3.56 2.79
N MET A 147 -8.42 3.21 3.45
CA MET A 147 -7.11 3.84 3.28
C MET A 147 -6.01 2.80 3.07
N ALA A 148 -4.93 3.21 2.42
CA ALA A 148 -3.74 2.40 2.26
C ALA A 148 -2.49 3.19 2.61
N THR A 149 -1.39 2.51 2.93
CA THR A 149 -0.09 3.14 3.15
C THR A 149 1.06 2.16 2.92
N HIS A 150 2.21 2.73 2.52
CA HIS A 150 3.50 2.03 2.49
C HIS A 150 4.43 2.48 3.63
N LEU A 151 3.95 3.29 4.55
CA LEU A 151 4.77 3.78 5.65
C LEU A 151 5.14 2.65 6.60
N PRO A 152 6.42 2.53 7.01
CA PRO A 152 6.81 1.62 8.08
C PRO A 152 6.19 2.04 9.41
N LEU A 153 6.07 1.09 10.33
CA LEU A 153 5.37 1.25 11.62
C LEU A 153 5.75 2.51 12.42
N PRO A 154 7.02 2.95 12.48
CA PRO A 154 7.38 4.18 13.19
C PRO A 154 6.83 5.46 12.55
N LEU A 155 6.37 5.42 11.30
CA LEU A 155 5.90 6.59 10.55
C LEU A 155 4.38 6.71 10.45
N ILE A 156 3.61 5.67 10.79
CA ILE A 156 2.14 5.77 10.78
C ILE A 156 1.65 6.70 11.89
N PRO A 157 0.44 7.27 11.79
CA PRO A 157 -0.16 8.11 12.82
C PRO A 157 -0.09 7.46 14.20
N GLN A 158 0.17 8.26 15.24
CA GLN A 158 0.31 7.76 16.60
C GLN A 158 -0.94 6.97 17.07
N GLN A 159 -2.14 7.44 16.71
CA GLN A 159 -3.39 6.76 17.07
C GLN A 159 -3.51 5.37 16.39
N LEU A 160 -2.90 5.19 15.22
CA LEU A 160 -2.93 3.90 14.52
C LEU A 160 -1.98 2.87 15.15
N ARG A 161 -1.03 3.28 16.01
CA ARG A 161 -0.14 2.36 16.76
C ARG A 161 -0.82 1.72 17.98
N GLN A 162 -2.00 2.19 18.35
CA GLN A 162 -2.91 1.55 19.30
C GLN A 162 -4.27 1.43 18.61
N PRO A 163 -4.41 0.48 17.68
CA PRO A 163 -5.51 0.51 16.73
C PRO A 163 -6.84 0.18 17.41
N LYS A 164 -7.84 1.02 17.14
CA LYS A 164 -9.25 0.74 17.40
C LYS A 164 -10.01 0.40 16.12
N CYS A 165 -9.36 0.58 14.98
CA CYS A 165 -9.87 0.30 13.65
C CYS A 165 -9.25 -0.99 13.09
N LYS A 166 -9.70 -1.42 11.92
CA LYS A 166 -9.20 -2.62 11.27
C LYS A 166 -8.01 -2.32 10.36
N ILE A 167 -6.93 -3.09 10.51
CA ILE A 167 -5.71 -3.01 9.72
C ILE A 167 -5.47 -4.36 9.03
N ILE A 168 -5.25 -4.34 7.74
CA ILE A 168 -4.84 -5.51 6.95
C ILE A 168 -3.41 -5.27 6.50
N TYR A 169 -2.48 -6.08 7.03
CA TYR A 169 -1.09 -6.04 6.59
C TYR A 169 -0.84 -7.15 5.57
N VAL A 170 -0.28 -6.79 4.41
CA VAL A 170 0.03 -7.77 3.36
C VAL A 170 1.53 -7.86 3.14
N MET A 171 2.07 -9.04 3.42
CA MET A 171 3.44 -9.40 3.10
C MET A 171 3.52 -10.13 1.75
N ARG A 172 4.66 -10.06 1.11
CA ARG A 172 5.06 -10.92 0.00
C ARG A 172 6.50 -11.34 0.21
N ASN A 173 6.88 -12.55 -0.23
CA ASN A 173 8.26 -12.99 -0.11
C ASN A 173 9.23 -11.94 -0.68
N PRO A 174 10.35 -11.68 -0.01
CA PRO A 174 11.20 -10.54 -0.36
C PRO A 174 11.90 -10.69 -1.72
N LYS A 175 12.17 -11.91 -2.22
CA LYS A 175 12.78 -12.11 -3.54
C LYS A 175 11.84 -11.70 -4.67
N ASP A 176 10.58 -12.15 -4.64
CA ASP A 176 9.55 -11.71 -5.62
C ASP A 176 9.18 -10.24 -5.46
N THR A 177 9.23 -9.72 -4.23
CA THR A 177 9.05 -8.29 -3.96
C THR A 177 10.16 -7.48 -4.61
N ALA A 178 11.42 -7.89 -4.48
CA ALA A 178 12.56 -7.24 -5.13
C ALA A 178 12.37 -7.19 -6.66
N VAL A 179 12.03 -8.31 -7.30
CA VAL A 179 11.77 -8.36 -8.75
C VAL A 179 10.61 -7.41 -9.14
N SER A 180 9.51 -7.45 -8.40
CA SER A 180 8.36 -6.59 -8.67
C SER A 180 8.70 -5.10 -8.48
N TYR A 181 9.54 -4.77 -7.49
CA TYR A 181 9.93 -3.40 -7.18
C TYR A 181 10.96 -2.87 -8.19
N TYR A 182 11.87 -3.73 -8.67
CA TYR A 182 12.75 -3.42 -9.80
C TYR A 182 11.96 -2.95 -11.03
N HIS A 183 10.95 -3.72 -11.41
CA HIS A 183 10.10 -3.35 -12.54
C HIS A 183 9.30 -2.06 -12.30
N HIS A 184 8.94 -1.82 -11.05
CA HIS A 184 8.27 -0.59 -10.67
C HIS A 184 9.21 0.62 -10.78
N HIS A 185 10.46 0.50 -10.36
CA HIS A 185 11.49 1.54 -10.56
C HIS A 185 11.68 1.83 -12.05
N LYS A 186 11.77 0.79 -12.88
CA LYS A 186 11.94 0.96 -14.33
C LYS A 186 10.83 1.78 -14.98
N MET A 187 9.60 1.67 -14.52
CA MET A 187 8.49 2.42 -15.10
C MET A 187 8.23 3.77 -14.40
N SER A 188 8.69 3.95 -13.16
CA SER A 188 8.40 5.15 -12.36
C SER A 188 9.40 6.25 -12.61
N THR A 189 8.94 7.43 -13.00
CA THR A 189 9.81 8.59 -13.26
C THR A 189 10.26 9.29 -11.96
N PHE A 190 9.55 9.04 -10.86
CA PHE A 190 9.78 9.67 -9.55
C PHE A 190 10.66 8.84 -8.60
N LEU A 191 11.07 7.64 -8.98
CA LEU A 191 11.94 6.77 -8.19
C LEU A 191 13.40 6.77 -8.67
N GLY A 192 13.76 7.74 -9.51
CA GLY A 192 15.10 7.86 -10.08
C GLY A 192 15.35 6.85 -11.19
N ASN A 193 16.59 6.84 -11.69
CA ASN A 193 17.01 6.02 -12.83
C ASN A 193 18.36 5.28 -12.63
N THR A 194 18.94 5.34 -11.43
CA THR A 194 20.22 4.65 -11.12
C THR A 194 20.11 3.14 -11.01
N THR A 195 18.89 2.61 -10.96
CA THR A 195 18.59 1.18 -10.81
C THR A 195 18.25 0.52 -12.15
N ASP A 196 18.90 0.92 -13.24
CA ASP A 196 18.62 0.37 -14.58
C ASP A 196 19.04 -1.09 -14.73
N SER A 197 20.12 -1.56 -14.04
CA SER A 197 20.49 -2.96 -13.98
C SER A 197 19.83 -3.68 -12.80
N TRP A 198 19.56 -4.97 -12.99
CA TRP A 198 19.06 -5.83 -11.92
C TRP A 198 20.04 -5.93 -10.75
N ASP A 199 21.33 -6.15 -11.04
CA ASP A 199 22.36 -6.37 -10.02
C ASP A 199 22.45 -5.15 -9.08
N LYS A 200 22.52 -3.96 -9.65
CA LYS A 200 22.58 -2.72 -8.87
C LYS A 200 21.30 -2.49 -8.07
N PHE A 201 20.15 -2.77 -8.66
CA PHE A 201 18.88 -2.68 -7.93
C PHE A 201 18.84 -3.64 -6.73
N LEU A 202 19.25 -4.89 -6.93
CA LEU A 202 19.27 -5.90 -5.88
C LEU A 202 20.21 -5.52 -4.74
N GLU A 203 21.37 -4.95 -5.06
CA GLU A 203 22.32 -4.43 -4.06
C GLU A 203 21.66 -3.34 -3.20
N HIS A 204 20.99 -2.35 -3.80
CA HIS A 204 20.23 -1.34 -3.07
C HIS A 204 19.08 -1.93 -2.24
N PHE A 205 18.35 -2.91 -2.78
CA PHE A 205 17.26 -3.57 -2.06
C PHE A 205 17.77 -4.31 -0.82
N MET A 206 18.83 -5.08 -0.96
CA MET A 206 19.46 -5.85 0.13
C MET A 206 20.02 -4.93 1.22
N ALA A 207 20.62 -3.81 0.82
CA ALA A 207 21.14 -2.79 1.74
C ALA A 207 20.05 -1.93 2.41
N GLY A 208 18.79 -2.00 1.94
CA GLY A 208 17.68 -1.19 2.47
C GLY A 208 17.74 0.29 2.07
N HIS A 209 18.42 0.62 0.98
CA HIS A 209 18.60 2.00 0.51
C HIS A 209 17.40 2.56 -0.24
N LEU A 210 16.47 1.70 -0.69
CA LEU A 210 15.35 2.11 -1.52
C LEU A 210 14.34 2.98 -0.76
N VAL A 211 13.52 3.69 -1.49
CA VAL A 211 12.38 4.45 -0.94
C VAL A 211 11.51 3.50 -0.10
N TYR A 212 11.07 3.96 1.07
CA TYR A 212 10.43 3.22 2.18
C TYR A 212 11.39 2.30 2.96
N GLY A 213 12.69 2.27 2.65
CA GLY A 213 13.72 1.56 3.42
C GLY A 213 13.76 0.05 3.20
N SER A 214 14.32 -0.67 4.18
CA SER A 214 14.50 -2.11 4.15
C SER A 214 13.15 -2.85 4.23
N TRP A 215 13.01 -3.93 3.43
CA TRP A 215 11.88 -4.83 3.53
C TRP A 215 11.76 -5.44 4.93
N PHE A 216 12.87 -5.84 5.54
CA PHE A 216 12.89 -6.43 6.88
C PHE A 216 12.47 -5.44 7.96
N ASP A 217 12.98 -4.20 7.91
CA ASP A 217 12.64 -3.14 8.87
C ASP A 217 11.18 -2.68 8.74
N HIS A 218 10.54 -2.97 7.62
CA HIS A 218 9.13 -2.73 7.40
C HIS A 218 8.27 -3.90 7.90
N VAL A 219 8.61 -5.14 7.50
CA VAL A 219 7.75 -6.32 7.71
C VAL A 219 7.80 -6.82 9.15
N LEU A 220 9.01 -6.96 9.73
CA LEU A 220 9.16 -7.57 11.05
C LEU A 220 8.47 -6.77 12.18
N PRO A 221 8.56 -5.42 12.24
CA PRO A 221 7.79 -4.65 13.22
C PRO A 221 6.28 -4.80 13.06
N TYR A 222 5.76 -4.91 11.82
CA TYR A 222 4.33 -5.14 11.60
C TYR A 222 3.91 -6.56 11.98
N TRP A 223 4.79 -7.56 11.84
CA TRP A 223 4.53 -8.91 12.34
C TRP A 223 4.34 -8.91 13.86
N GLU A 224 5.28 -8.31 14.60
CA GLU A 224 5.15 -8.19 16.05
C GLU A 224 3.95 -7.34 16.48
N PHE A 225 3.67 -6.28 15.75
CA PHE A 225 2.50 -5.44 15.98
C PHE A 225 1.19 -6.20 15.79
N CYS A 226 1.13 -7.09 14.81
CA CYS A 226 -0.01 -7.95 14.58
C CYS A 226 -0.25 -8.92 15.73
N LYS A 227 0.81 -9.59 16.21
CA LYS A 227 0.72 -10.50 17.37
C LYS A 227 0.23 -9.80 18.64
N GLN A 228 0.54 -8.51 18.80
CA GLN A 228 0.07 -7.69 19.92
C GLN A 228 -1.36 -7.18 19.77
N ASN A 229 -1.91 -7.19 18.55
CA ASN A 229 -3.22 -6.60 18.23
C ASN A 229 -4.07 -7.53 17.35
N PRO A 230 -4.28 -8.81 17.73
CA PRO A 230 -4.88 -9.82 16.84
C PRO A 230 -6.32 -9.49 16.42
N ASN A 231 -7.08 -8.76 17.24
CA ASN A 231 -8.45 -8.35 16.92
C ASN A 231 -8.55 -7.19 15.93
N ASN A 232 -7.47 -6.41 15.79
CA ASN A 232 -7.45 -5.19 14.99
C ASN A 232 -6.51 -5.25 13.79
N VAL A 233 -5.58 -6.22 13.77
CA VAL A 233 -4.58 -6.35 12.70
C VAL A 233 -4.61 -7.76 12.13
N PHE A 234 -4.98 -7.88 10.87
CA PHE A 234 -4.95 -9.14 10.12
C PHE A 234 -3.71 -9.18 9.22
N PHE A 235 -2.85 -10.16 9.47
CA PHE A 235 -1.64 -10.36 8.67
C PHE A 235 -1.88 -11.47 7.66
N LEU A 236 -1.67 -11.18 6.38
CA LEU A 236 -1.79 -12.15 5.31
C LEU A 236 -0.62 -12.05 4.33
N THR A 237 -0.43 -13.07 3.52
CA THR A 237 0.59 -13.06 2.49
C THR A 237 0.00 -12.99 1.08
N TYR A 238 0.76 -12.42 0.15
CA TYR A 238 0.43 -12.47 -1.27
C TYR A 238 0.30 -13.92 -1.75
N GLU A 239 1.13 -14.79 -1.21
CA GLU A 239 1.17 -16.22 -1.51
C GLU A 239 -0.16 -16.90 -1.08
N GLU A 240 -0.72 -16.57 0.09
CA GLU A 240 -2.04 -17.06 0.52
C GLU A 240 -3.15 -16.64 -0.44
N LEU A 241 -3.17 -15.36 -0.87
CA LEU A 241 -4.12 -14.89 -1.87
C LEU A 241 -4.00 -15.64 -3.20
N LYS A 242 -2.79 -16.10 -3.55
CA LYS A 242 -2.55 -16.89 -4.76
C LYS A 242 -2.99 -18.34 -4.61
N MET A 243 -2.85 -18.93 -3.44
CA MET A 243 -3.23 -20.32 -3.18
C MET A 243 -4.76 -20.48 -3.06
N ASP A 244 -5.40 -19.61 -2.28
CA ASP A 244 -6.85 -19.67 -2.06
C ASP A 244 -7.46 -18.26 -1.94
N LEU A 245 -7.72 -17.64 -3.08
CA LEU A 245 -8.36 -16.32 -3.10
C LEU A 245 -9.73 -16.33 -2.41
N ARG A 246 -10.52 -17.42 -2.61
CA ARG A 246 -11.86 -17.51 -2.06
C ARG A 246 -11.86 -17.62 -0.53
N GLY A 247 -11.05 -18.51 0.01
CA GLY A 247 -10.89 -18.65 1.46
C GLY A 247 -10.35 -17.38 2.10
N MET A 248 -9.40 -16.69 1.44
CA MET A 248 -8.88 -15.42 1.97
C MET A 248 -9.90 -14.29 1.90
N VAL A 249 -10.78 -14.24 0.89
CA VAL A 249 -11.92 -13.29 0.86
C VAL A 249 -12.88 -13.55 2.01
N LEU A 250 -13.20 -14.81 2.30
CA LEU A 250 -14.04 -15.17 3.45
C LEU A 250 -13.43 -14.73 4.77
N ARG A 251 -12.15 -15.05 5.01
CA ARG A 251 -11.42 -14.61 6.23
C ARG A 251 -11.35 -13.09 6.36
N LEU A 252 -11.22 -12.36 5.26
CA LEU A 252 -11.29 -10.90 5.26
C LEU A 252 -12.71 -10.40 5.58
N CYS A 253 -13.76 -11.06 5.11
CA CYS A 253 -15.12 -10.73 5.47
C CYS A 253 -15.36 -10.90 6.98
N ASP A 254 -14.89 -12.00 7.56
CA ASP A 254 -15.01 -12.29 8.99
C ASP A 254 -14.21 -11.26 9.81
N PHE A 255 -12.95 -11.04 9.48
CA PHE A 255 -12.12 -10.04 10.16
C PHE A 255 -12.70 -8.62 10.10
N LEU A 256 -13.27 -8.23 8.97
CA LEU A 256 -13.89 -6.92 8.76
C LEU A 256 -15.32 -6.83 9.29
N GLU A 257 -15.87 -7.92 9.84
CA GLU A 257 -17.25 -8.01 10.35
C GLU A 257 -18.27 -7.62 9.25
N ARG A 258 -18.02 -8.12 8.02
CA ARG A 258 -18.82 -7.84 6.81
C ARG A 258 -19.21 -9.15 6.11
N PRO A 259 -20.14 -9.94 6.69
CA PRO A 259 -20.57 -11.18 6.09
C PRO A 259 -21.20 -10.93 4.71
N LEU A 260 -20.85 -11.77 3.75
CA LEU A 260 -21.36 -11.72 2.39
C LEU A 260 -21.99 -13.05 1.99
N SER A 261 -22.97 -13.01 1.07
CA SER A 261 -23.51 -14.22 0.50
C SER A 261 -22.46 -14.97 -0.33
N PRO A 262 -22.55 -16.30 -0.48
CA PRO A 262 -21.65 -17.07 -1.34
C PRO A 262 -21.51 -16.48 -2.75
N GLN A 263 -22.63 -16.02 -3.33
CA GLN A 263 -22.65 -15.41 -4.66
C GLN A 263 -21.86 -14.10 -4.72
N ALA A 264 -21.93 -13.27 -3.66
CA ALA A 264 -21.15 -12.04 -3.56
C ALA A 264 -19.65 -12.34 -3.42
N VAL A 265 -19.28 -13.35 -2.64
CA VAL A 265 -17.89 -13.81 -2.52
C VAL A 265 -17.37 -14.30 -3.87
N ASP A 266 -18.13 -15.14 -4.59
CA ASP A 266 -17.74 -15.66 -5.89
C ASP A 266 -17.61 -14.55 -6.95
N ALA A 267 -18.43 -13.49 -6.87
CA ALA A 267 -18.31 -12.31 -7.72
C ALA A 267 -17.01 -11.54 -7.44
N ILE A 268 -16.63 -11.36 -6.16
CA ILE A 268 -15.35 -10.76 -5.77
C ILE A 268 -14.18 -11.58 -6.31
N VAL A 269 -14.20 -12.90 -6.10
CA VAL A 269 -13.13 -13.81 -6.56
C VAL A 269 -12.95 -13.71 -8.06
N SER A 270 -14.03 -13.79 -8.83
CA SER A 270 -13.99 -13.68 -10.30
C SER A 270 -13.43 -12.34 -10.76
N HIS A 271 -13.86 -11.24 -10.14
CA HIS A 271 -13.42 -9.88 -10.45
C HIS A 271 -11.94 -9.65 -10.08
N CYS A 272 -11.48 -10.23 -8.98
CA CYS A 272 -10.13 -10.05 -8.44
C CYS A 272 -9.11 -11.08 -8.93
N THR A 273 -9.40 -11.88 -9.97
CA THR A 273 -8.38 -12.70 -10.64
C THR A 273 -7.34 -11.80 -11.30
N PHE A 274 -6.09 -12.30 -11.43
CA PHE A 274 -5.02 -11.52 -12.06
C PHE A 274 -5.38 -11.07 -13.48
N GLU A 275 -5.96 -11.94 -14.29
CA GLU A 275 -6.33 -11.64 -15.68
C GLU A 275 -7.46 -10.61 -15.76
N SER A 276 -8.45 -10.69 -14.86
CA SER A 276 -9.51 -9.69 -14.76
C SER A 276 -8.95 -8.32 -14.38
N MET A 277 -8.17 -8.25 -13.31
CA MET A 277 -7.59 -6.99 -12.83
C MET A 277 -6.59 -6.36 -13.81
N LYS A 278 -5.81 -7.17 -14.52
CA LYS A 278 -4.82 -6.73 -15.51
C LYS A 278 -5.47 -5.94 -16.66
N THR A 279 -6.67 -6.31 -17.05
CA THR A 279 -7.43 -5.64 -18.12
C THR A 279 -8.41 -4.58 -17.61
N ASN A 280 -8.64 -4.53 -16.29
CA ASN A 280 -9.56 -3.58 -15.67
C ASN A 280 -8.91 -2.19 -15.53
N LYS A 281 -9.34 -1.24 -16.36
CA LYS A 281 -8.84 0.14 -16.37
C LYS A 281 -9.10 0.90 -15.07
N MET A 282 -10.09 0.49 -14.28
CA MET A 282 -10.36 1.12 -12.98
C MET A 282 -9.31 0.77 -11.93
N VAL A 283 -8.51 -0.29 -12.17
CA VAL A 283 -7.55 -0.86 -11.21
C VAL A 283 -6.11 -0.80 -11.72
N ASN A 284 -5.88 -1.05 -13.02
CA ASN A 284 -4.55 -1.25 -13.61
C ASN A 284 -3.72 0.01 -13.82
N ARG A 285 -4.25 1.16 -13.43
CA ARG A 285 -3.64 2.50 -13.48
C ARG A 285 -3.35 3.05 -14.89
N GLU A 286 -3.81 2.40 -15.97
CA GLU A 286 -3.57 2.86 -17.34
C GLU A 286 -4.28 4.18 -17.70
N VAL A 287 -5.37 4.49 -17.02
CA VAL A 287 -6.18 5.69 -17.26
C VAL A 287 -6.03 6.78 -16.19
N LEU A 288 -5.07 6.62 -15.28
CA LEU A 288 -4.79 7.69 -14.33
C LEU A 288 -4.25 8.94 -15.08
N PRO A 289 -4.69 10.15 -14.71
CA PRO A 289 -4.20 11.40 -15.30
C PRO A 289 -2.79 11.77 -14.82
N ILE A 290 -1.93 10.76 -14.66
CA ILE A 290 -0.55 10.81 -14.17
C ILE A 290 0.39 10.05 -15.11
N SER A 291 0.11 10.12 -16.41
CA SER A 291 0.94 9.48 -17.45
C SER A 291 2.42 9.83 -17.35
N ASP A 292 2.73 11.03 -16.82
CA ASP A 292 4.10 11.49 -16.63
C ASP A 292 4.83 10.80 -15.45
N LEU A 293 4.09 10.11 -14.58
CA LEU A 293 4.66 9.36 -13.43
C LEU A 293 5.08 7.95 -13.79
N PHE A 294 4.47 7.35 -14.83
CA PHE A 294 4.71 5.97 -15.20
C PHE A 294 4.92 5.81 -16.70
N ASP A 295 6.10 5.36 -17.10
CA ASP A 295 6.34 4.90 -18.46
C ASP A 295 5.97 3.42 -18.61
N MET A 296 4.71 3.17 -18.95
CA MET A 296 4.17 1.80 -19.11
C MET A 296 4.77 1.03 -20.30
N ARG A 297 5.59 1.67 -21.14
CA ARG A 297 6.35 1.01 -22.22
C ARG A 297 7.56 0.26 -21.64
N ARG A 298 8.17 0.78 -20.56
CA ARG A 298 9.32 0.15 -19.88
C ARG A 298 8.90 -1.05 -19.03
N SER A 299 7.74 -0.99 -18.39
CA SER A 299 7.15 -2.12 -17.65
C SER A 299 5.64 -1.89 -17.46
N LYS A 300 4.88 -2.97 -17.27
CA LYS A 300 3.45 -2.89 -16.94
C LYS A 300 3.25 -2.84 -15.43
N PHE A 301 2.23 -2.09 -14.97
CA PHE A 301 1.87 -2.03 -13.56
C PHE A 301 1.47 -3.41 -13.02
N MET A 302 0.59 -4.13 -13.74
CA MET A 302 0.27 -5.53 -13.51
C MET A 302 1.07 -6.40 -14.48
N ARG A 303 2.14 -7.04 -13.98
CA ARG A 303 3.16 -7.69 -14.83
C ARG A 303 2.88 -9.19 -15.05
N LYS A 304 3.06 -10.03 -14.03
CA LYS A 304 2.92 -11.49 -14.10
C LYS A 304 1.96 -12.07 -13.06
N GLY A 305 1.99 -11.58 -11.82
CA GLY A 305 1.10 -12.04 -10.77
C GLY A 305 1.34 -13.50 -10.34
N ILE A 306 2.60 -13.95 -10.28
CA ILE A 306 3.00 -15.32 -9.91
C ILE A 306 3.91 -15.31 -8.69
N ILE A 307 4.03 -16.48 -8.04
CA ILE A 307 5.03 -16.80 -7.02
C ILE A 307 6.25 -17.42 -7.74
N GLY A 308 7.46 -17.14 -7.25
CA GLY A 308 8.69 -17.76 -7.74
C GLY A 308 9.29 -17.11 -9.01
N ASP A 309 8.79 -15.93 -9.46
CA ASP A 309 9.38 -15.22 -10.61
C ASP A 309 10.82 -14.76 -10.35
N TRP A 310 11.22 -14.68 -9.10
CA TRP A 310 12.59 -14.34 -8.70
C TRP A 310 13.64 -15.25 -9.33
N LYS A 311 13.34 -16.53 -9.60
CA LYS A 311 14.22 -17.49 -10.28
C LYS A 311 14.66 -17.05 -11.67
N ASN A 312 13.89 -16.18 -12.32
CA ASN A 312 14.22 -15.63 -13.64
C ASN A 312 15.19 -14.45 -13.59
N TYR A 313 15.57 -13.99 -12.38
CA TYR A 313 16.38 -12.79 -12.16
C TYR A 313 17.63 -13.04 -11.33
N PHE A 314 17.50 -13.80 -10.23
CA PHE A 314 18.61 -14.08 -9.34
C PHE A 314 19.58 -15.10 -9.96
N THR A 315 20.88 -14.80 -9.90
CA THR A 315 21.90 -15.85 -10.04
C THR A 315 21.92 -16.73 -8.78
N GLU A 316 22.62 -17.87 -8.85
CA GLU A 316 22.78 -18.74 -7.68
C GLU A 316 23.48 -18.00 -6.53
N GLU A 317 24.57 -17.28 -6.84
CA GLU A 317 25.32 -16.50 -5.85
C GLU A 317 24.47 -15.39 -5.22
N GLN A 318 23.64 -14.69 -6.01
CA GLN A 318 22.72 -13.68 -5.51
C GLN A 318 21.66 -14.29 -4.60
N SER A 319 21.13 -15.45 -4.99
CA SER A 319 20.12 -16.17 -4.22
C SER A 319 20.67 -16.63 -2.87
N GLU A 320 21.90 -17.19 -2.84
CA GLU A 320 22.58 -17.58 -1.61
C GLU A 320 22.90 -16.38 -0.70
N ALA A 321 23.41 -15.28 -1.28
CA ALA A 321 23.68 -14.06 -0.52
C ALA A 321 22.39 -13.51 0.11
N PHE A 322 21.29 -13.55 -0.64
CA PHE A 322 19.98 -13.11 -0.15
C PHE A 322 19.45 -14.04 0.96
N ASN A 323 19.64 -15.37 0.83
CA ASN A 323 19.25 -16.33 1.87
C ASN A 323 20.00 -16.05 3.18
N ARG A 324 21.34 -15.87 3.12
CA ARG A 324 22.13 -15.48 4.31
C ARG A 324 21.65 -14.18 4.95
N LEU A 325 21.24 -13.20 4.13
CA LEU A 325 20.63 -11.97 4.64
C LEU A 325 19.30 -12.25 5.37
N CYS A 326 18.42 -13.07 4.78
CA CYS A 326 17.18 -13.49 5.43
C CYS A 326 17.42 -14.18 6.77
N GLU A 327 18.31 -15.18 6.80
CA GLU A 327 18.67 -15.90 8.03
C GLU A 327 19.17 -14.96 9.13
N SER A 328 20.06 -14.04 8.76
CA SER A 328 20.60 -13.05 9.69
C SER A 328 19.52 -12.10 10.23
N ARG A 329 18.70 -11.53 9.34
CA ARG A 329 17.69 -10.51 9.70
C ARG A 329 16.47 -11.08 10.41
N MET A 330 16.17 -12.35 10.19
CA MET A 330 15.00 -13.05 10.77
C MET A 330 15.35 -13.97 11.93
N SER A 331 16.60 -14.03 12.36
CA SER A 331 17.08 -14.91 13.43
C SER A 331 16.33 -14.78 14.76
N GLN A 332 15.63 -13.69 15.01
CA GLN A 332 14.82 -13.43 16.22
C GLN A 332 13.31 -13.43 15.92
N SER A 333 12.89 -13.83 14.72
CA SER A 333 11.49 -13.81 14.31
C SER A 333 10.98 -15.22 14.03
N ASP A 334 9.76 -15.50 14.42
CA ASP A 334 9.02 -16.71 14.08
C ASP A 334 8.24 -16.60 12.75
N LEU A 335 8.34 -15.45 12.06
CA LEU A 335 7.70 -15.22 10.77
C LEU A 335 8.29 -16.16 9.71
N GLN A 336 7.42 -16.94 9.07
CA GLN A 336 7.81 -17.85 8.00
C GLN A 336 7.83 -17.18 6.64
N LEU A 337 8.85 -17.47 5.84
CA LEU A 337 8.95 -17.06 4.44
C LEU A 337 8.79 -18.26 3.52
N VAL A 338 8.03 -18.06 2.46
CA VAL A 338 7.83 -19.05 1.40
C VAL A 338 8.29 -18.46 0.09
N PHE A 339 9.28 -19.08 -0.53
CA PHE A 339 9.86 -18.63 -1.80
C PHE A 339 9.35 -19.40 -3.00
N GLU A 340 8.84 -20.61 -2.79
CA GLU A 340 8.43 -21.55 -3.81
C GLU A 340 6.93 -21.82 -3.76
N PRO A 341 6.28 -21.99 -4.93
CA PRO A 341 4.87 -22.36 -4.98
C PRO A 341 4.57 -23.68 -4.27
N GLU A 342 5.48 -24.65 -4.38
CA GLU A 342 5.34 -25.99 -3.78
C GLU A 342 5.35 -25.92 -2.25
N ASP A 343 6.20 -25.08 -1.67
CA ASP A 343 6.27 -24.90 -0.22
C ASP A 343 5.01 -24.19 0.29
N ALA A 344 4.52 -23.19 -0.48
CA ALA A 344 3.25 -22.52 -0.19
C ALA A 344 2.09 -23.51 -0.18
N ASP A 345 2.00 -24.37 -1.19
CA ASP A 345 0.96 -25.39 -1.32
C ASP A 345 1.02 -26.42 -0.17
N ASN A 346 2.22 -26.86 0.20
CA ASN A 346 2.42 -27.81 1.31
C ASN A 346 1.98 -27.24 2.65
N LEU A 347 2.35 -25.99 2.97
CA LEU A 347 1.92 -25.32 4.19
C LEU A 347 0.41 -25.09 4.19
N PHE A 348 -0.12 -24.64 3.06
CA PHE A 348 -1.56 -24.38 2.94
C PHE A 348 -2.39 -25.67 3.11
N LYS A 349 -1.97 -26.79 2.53
CA LYS A 349 -2.61 -28.10 2.71
C LYS A 349 -2.52 -28.61 4.14
N SER A 350 -1.43 -28.32 4.85
CA SER A 350 -1.19 -28.82 6.19
C SER A 350 -1.92 -28.04 7.28
N PHE A 351 -2.04 -26.71 7.10
CA PHE A 351 -2.49 -25.79 8.15
C PHE A 351 -3.65 -24.89 7.73
N GLY A 352 -4.08 -24.92 6.47
CA GLY A 352 -5.10 -24.02 5.93
C GLY A 352 -4.63 -22.57 5.73
N ARG A 353 -3.37 -22.27 6.14
CA ARG A 353 -2.69 -20.99 6.00
C ARG A 353 -1.18 -21.17 5.88
N ILE A 354 -0.50 -20.20 5.25
CA ILE A 354 0.97 -20.08 5.28
C ILE A 354 1.40 -19.51 6.63
N ILE A 355 0.73 -18.45 7.08
CA ILE A 355 0.95 -17.84 8.39
C ILE A 355 0.04 -18.52 9.44
N HIS A 356 0.43 -19.69 9.91
CA HIS A 356 -0.36 -20.48 10.85
C HIS A 356 -0.07 -20.16 12.33
N ASN A 357 1.02 -19.48 12.64
CA ASN A 357 1.36 -19.04 14.01
C ASN A 357 0.65 -17.72 14.40
N HIS A 358 -0.25 -17.21 13.56
CA HIS A 358 -1.06 -16.06 13.89
C HIS A 358 -2.14 -16.46 14.89
N PRO A 359 -2.33 -15.73 15.99
CA PRO A 359 -3.49 -15.95 16.86
C PRO A 359 -4.74 -15.60 16.06
N GLU A 360 -5.41 -16.62 15.54
CA GLU A 360 -6.77 -16.50 14.98
C GLU A 360 -7.76 -16.62 16.14
N ARG A 361 -8.88 -15.92 16.04
CA ARG A 361 -10.03 -16.20 16.91
C ARG A 361 -10.38 -17.68 16.76
N THR A 362 -10.45 -18.39 17.85
CA THR A 362 -10.84 -19.80 17.82
C THR A 362 -12.30 -19.92 17.39
N GLU A 363 -12.67 -21.03 16.71
CA GLU A 363 -14.07 -21.31 16.35
C GLU A 363 -15.02 -21.21 17.56
N THR A 364 -14.52 -21.41 18.77
CA THR A 364 -15.26 -21.29 20.02
C THR A 364 -15.59 -19.83 20.36
N GLU A 365 -14.68 -18.88 20.12
CA GLU A 365 -14.91 -17.45 20.35
C GLU A 365 -15.87 -16.85 19.31
N LEU A 366 -15.92 -17.42 18.09
CA LEU A 366 -16.87 -17.06 17.04
C LEU A 366 -18.28 -17.63 17.35
N ALA A 367 -18.38 -18.81 18.00
CA ALA A 367 -19.63 -19.42 18.36
C ALA A 367 -20.31 -18.75 19.57
N GLU A 368 -19.54 -18.19 20.50
CA GLU A 368 -20.07 -17.48 21.67
C GLU A 368 -20.67 -16.12 21.31
N GLU A 369 -20.09 -15.38 20.33
CA GLU A 369 -20.65 -14.10 19.85
C GLU A 369 -21.95 -14.27 19.03
N VAL A 370 -22.13 -15.39 18.35
CA VAL A 370 -23.36 -15.68 17.56
C VAL A 370 -24.58 -15.98 18.46
N LEU A 371 -24.35 -16.30 19.72
CA LEU A 371 -25.42 -16.59 20.67
C LEU A 371 -25.93 -15.36 21.46
N GLU A 372 -25.24 -14.20 21.37
CA GLU A 372 -25.66 -12.97 22.08
C GLU A 372 -26.36 -11.92 21.17
N ASP A 373 -26.35 -12.05 19.83
CA ASP A 373 -26.91 -11.07 18.88
C ASP A 373 -28.14 -11.57 18.07
N ASP A 374 -29.05 -12.28 18.71
CA ASP A 374 -30.41 -12.46 18.16
C ASP A 374 -31.36 -11.45 18.82
N GLU A 375 -31.27 -10.15 18.45
CA GLU A 375 -32.42 -9.22 18.42
C GLU A 375 -32.02 -7.85 17.78
N GLU A 376 -32.67 -7.57 16.62
CA GLU A 376 -32.87 -6.26 16.00
C GLU A 376 -31.66 -5.43 15.50
N SER A 377 -31.21 -5.65 14.26
CA SER A 377 -31.06 -4.53 13.30
C SER A 377 -30.83 -5.03 11.87
N GLY A 378 -31.78 -4.79 10.99
CA GLY A 378 -31.67 -5.03 9.56
C GLY A 378 -30.56 -4.16 8.89
N PRO A 379 -30.05 -4.59 7.72
CA PRO A 379 -28.92 -3.93 7.07
C PRO A 379 -29.22 -2.48 6.72
N LYS A 380 -28.48 -1.54 7.25
CA LYS A 380 -28.50 -0.14 6.84
C LYS A 380 -27.85 0.01 5.46
N TYR A 381 -28.68 0.19 4.43
CA TYR A 381 -28.20 0.55 3.10
C TYR A 381 -27.68 1.98 3.09
N TYR A 382 -26.43 2.17 2.65
CA TYR A 382 -25.83 3.47 2.41
C TYR A 382 -26.03 3.89 0.95
N GLU A 383 -26.51 5.12 0.76
CA GLU A 383 -26.69 5.74 -0.56
C GLU A 383 -25.36 6.03 -1.30
N PRO A 384 -25.34 6.04 -2.65
CA PRO A 384 -24.10 6.17 -3.42
C PRO A 384 -23.48 7.57 -3.30
N TRP A 385 -22.17 7.59 -3.21
CA TRP A 385 -21.27 8.72 -3.02
C TRP A 385 -21.27 9.67 -4.22
N SER A 386 -21.66 10.92 -4.01
CA SER A 386 -21.31 12.03 -4.91
C SER A 386 -20.12 12.78 -4.34
N SER A 387 -18.93 12.57 -4.89
CA SER A 387 -17.73 13.32 -4.52
C SER A 387 -17.63 14.59 -5.37
N PRO A 388 -17.35 15.77 -4.79
CA PRO A 388 -17.09 17.01 -5.55
C PRO A 388 -15.90 16.90 -6.53
N LEU A 389 -14.95 15.98 -6.26
CA LEU A 389 -13.84 15.67 -7.16
C LEU A 389 -14.28 14.89 -8.41
N HIS A 390 -15.35 14.10 -8.31
CA HIS A 390 -15.91 13.40 -9.47
C HIS A 390 -16.42 14.39 -10.53
N ALA A 391 -17.05 15.47 -10.12
CA ALA A 391 -17.51 16.53 -11.01
C ALA A 391 -16.35 17.30 -11.67
N PHE A 392 -15.27 17.56 -10.93
CA PHE A 392 -14.09 18.25 -11.45
C PHE A 392 -13.34 17.44 -12.52
N PHE A 393 -13.20 16.13 -12.30
CA PHE A 393 -12.52 15.24 -13.25
C PHE A 393 -13.40 14.78 -14.42
N GLN A 394 -14.71 14.72 -14.26
CA GLN A 394 -15.64 14.48 -15.37
C GLN A 394 -15.55 15.62 -16.40
N VAL A 395 -15.39 16.85 -15.96
CA VAL A 395 -15.14 18.01 -16.82
C VAL A 395 -13.78 17.91 -17.52
N TYR A 396 -12.75 17.39 -16.84
CA TYR A 396 -11.40 17.25 -17.39
C TYR A 396 -11.28 16.11 -18.42
N LEU A 397 -12.05 15.03 -18.25
CA LEU A 397 -12.08 13.90 -19.19
C LEU A 397 -12.99 14.13 -20.40
N GLN A 398 -13.86 15.14 -20.35
CA GLN A 398 -14.75 15.52 -21.48
C GLN A 398 -14.23 16.68 -22.31
N SER A 399 -13.19 17.39 -21.86
CA SER A 399 -12.54 18.45 -22.63
C SER A 399 -11.43 17.86 -23.51
N ASP A 400 -11.62 17.99 -24.82
CA ASP A 400 -10.62 17.68 -25.85
C ASP A 400 -9.32 18.47 -25.54
N PRO A 401 -8.13 17.84 -25.51
CA PRO A 401 -6.87 18.51 -25.21
C PRO A 401 -6.51 19.70 -26.11
N LEU A 402 -7.24 19.88 -27.21
CA LEU A 402 -7.00 20.95 -28.19
C LEU A 402 -7.78 22.25 -27.92
N THR A 403 -8.67 22.31 -26.96
CA THR A 403 -9.52 23.49 -26.70
C THR A 403 -9.00 24.42 -25.58
N LEU A 404 -7.90 24.10 -24.92
CA LEU A 404 -7.34 24.90 -23.81
C LEU A 404 -6.18 25.83 -24.21
N CYS A 405 -5.87 25.94 -25.53
CA CYS A 405 -4.84 26.87 -26.05
C CYS A 405 -5.37 28.10 -26.79
N ALA A 406 -6.64 28.42 -26.69
CA ALA A 406 -7.20 29.63 -27.30
C ALA A 406 -8.11 30.30 -26.26
N ASN A 407 -7.49 31.14 -25.41
CA ASN A 407 -7.97 32.43 -24.92
C ASN A 407 -7.10 32.88 -23.75
N ASP A 408 -6.25 33.88 -24.08
CA ASP A 408 -5.52 34.87 -23.26
C ASP A 408 -4.66 34.39 -22.10
#